data_11edcf679c1efaa42bc786055041accb
#
_entry.id   11edcf679c1efaa42bc786055041accb
#
_cell.length_a   1.000
_cell.length_b   1.000
_cell.length_c   1.000
_cell.angle_alpha   90.00
_cell.angle_beta   90.00
_cell.angle_gamma   90.00
#
_symmetry.space_group_name_H-M   'P 1'
#
loop_
_entity.id
_entity.type
_entity.pdbx_description
1 polymer ?
#
loop_
_entity_poly.entity_id
_entity_poly.type
_entity_poly.pdbx_seq_one_letter_code
_entity_poly.pdbx_strand_id
1 'polypeptide(L)'
;LRKLYTYIFITGFLLSLNYVYAQNNSAFKPSHNRILFLLDASGSMKEKWNDKTKYEISKELIYHLVDSLQTASPEVEVGIRIYGHQYPRAVHNCTDSKLEIPFAKNNAEKIKQVLDKITPQGYTPIALSLLEAAKDFSYDTTALNAIILVTDGEEMCDGNPCDATKELIKKRIAIKPFIIGLNIAKDVVIDFNCVGNYYDAKDENSFDRLLKNVTDQALKNTTLQINLLDIKNQPTISNIAFTLYDHYSGAIKYNFIHTLNEQNNPDTLYINPAGTYDIEVHSIPPVKKYKIELVAGTHNIIPIEMPIGYLKLAMENKKSIDNIPCVIREAYSSEILYVQDLNDNEAYIRGDFDIDFLTLPRYTKKLVYVPEEKEKEMTIPKSGKVLFMNVDASIASIYEIKLGEFKMLYEFDKVKEKDELELLPGRYAVVMRPKSAPKTDFTKTIYFDIQSEKTTNVNLR
;
A
#
# COMPACT_ATOMS: atom_id res chain seq x y z
N LEU A 1 47.96 -14.53 -28.91
CA LEU A 1 47.01 -15.39 -28.16
C LEU A 1 46.59 -14.77 -26.80
N ARG A 2 47.50 -14.11 -26.07
CA ARG A 2 47.17 -13.52 -24.75
C ARG A 2 46.24 -12.30 -24.78
N LYS A 3 46.15 -11.56 -25.89
CA LYS A 3 45.25 -10.41 -26.07
C LYS A 3 43.82 -10.80 -26.49
N LEU A 4 43.63 -12.01 -27.00
CA LEU A 4 42.30 -12.48 -27.43
C LEU A 4 41.44 -12.94 -26.23
N TYR A 5 42.05 -13.47 -25.17
CA TYR A 5 41.35 -13.91 -23.97
C TYR A 5 40.83 -12.76 -23.11
N THR A 6 41.47 -11.58 -23.16
CA THR A 6 41.04 -10.42 -22.38
C THR A 6 39.74 -9.79 -22.95
N TYR A 7 39.53 -9.86 -24.25
CA TYR A 7 38.31 -9.34 -24.89
C TYR A 7 37.12 -10.28 -24.73
N ILE A 8 37.32 -11.57 -24.63
CA ILE A 8 36.22 -12.55 -24.39
C ILE A 8 35.70 -12.45 -22.95
N PHE A 9 36.55 -12.10 -21.97
CA PHE A 9 36.14 -11.90 -20.58
C PHE A 9 35.38 -10.58 -20.36
N ILE A 10 35.68 -9.52 -21.12
CA ILE A 10 35.02 -8.22 -21.02
C ILE A 10 33.66 -8.24 -21.72
N THR A 11 33.51 -8.97 -22.82
CA THR A 11 32.21 -9.12 -23.51
C THR A 11 31.27 -10.08 -22.78
N GLY A 12 31.76 -11.01 -21.98
CA GLY A 12 30.95 -11.91 -21.15
C GLY A 12 30.36 -11.23 -19.92
N PHE A 13 30.95 -10.15 -19.40
CA PHE A 13 30.48 -9.42 -18.22
C PHE A 13 29.47 -8.33 -18.57
N LEU A 14 29.32 -7.93 -19.83
CA LEU A 14 28.36 -6.93 -20.27
C LEU A 14 26.98 -7.50 -20.69
N LEU A 15 26.81 -8.83 -20.62
CA LEU A 15 25.55 -9.51 -20.92
C LEU A 15 24.82 -10.07 -19.68
N SER A 16 25.13 -9.58 -18.48
CA SER A 16 24.18 -9.68 -17.37
C SER A 16 22.99 -8.74 -17.65
N LEU A 17 22.15 -9.15 -18.58
CA LEU A 17 20.81 -8.60 -18.76
C LEU A 17 20.11 -8.72 -17.39
N ASN A 18 20.03 -7.61 -16.67
CA ASN A 18 19.09 -7.49 -15.59
C ASN A 18 17.70 -7.70 -16.21
N TYR A 19 17.20 -8.92 -16.12
CA TYR A 19 15.79 -9.18 -16.39
C TYR A 19 15.01 -8.43 -15.31
N VAL A 20 14.54 -7.24 -15.65
CA VAL A 20 13.51 -6.56 -14.89
C VAL A 20 12.26 -7.42 -15.05
N TYR A 21 11.98 -8.25 -14.06
CA TYR A 21 10.70 -8.93 -13.99
C TYR A 21 9.63 -7.87 -13.73
N ALA A 22 8.88 -7.53 -14.75
CA ALA A 22 7.62 -6.84 -14.54
C ALA A 22 6.74 -7.78 -13.69
N GLN A 23 6.51 -7.46 -12.44
CA GLN A 23 5.47 -8.12 -11.66
C GLN A 23 4.15 -7.79 -12.34
N ASN A 24 3.54 -8.76 -12.99
CA ASN A 24 2.16 -8.63 -13.42
C ASN A 24 1.30 -8.49 -12.16
N ASN A 25 0.88 -7.30 -11.86
CA ASN A 25 -0.19 -7.02 -10.91
C ASN A 25 -1.52 -7.47 -11.53
N SER A 26 -1.66 -8.77 -11.82
CA SER A 26 -2.96 -9.28 -12.21
C SER A 26 -3.87 -9.16 -10.99
N ALA A 27 -4.91 -8.36 -11.12
CA ALA A 27 -5.99 -8.32 -10.15
C ALA A 27 -6.38 -9.77 -9.81
N PHE A 28 -6.43 -10.09 -8.52
CA PHE A 28 -6.82 -11.43 -8.05
C PHE A 28 -8.22 -11.75 -8.59
N LYS A 29 -8.29 -12.61 -9.61
CA LYS A 29 -9.56 -13.15 -10.12
C LYS A 29 -9.60 -14.63 -9.73
N PRO A 30 -10.37 -14.99 -8.70
CA PRO A 30 -10.46 -16.40 -8.31
C PRO A 30 -11.04 -17.24 -9.46
N SER A 31 -10.42 -18.38 -9.69
CA SER A 31 -10.87 -19.34 -10.70
C SER A 31 -11.92 -20.31 -10.16
N HIS A 32 -11.87 -20.60 -8.87
CA HIS A 32 -12.80 -21.50 -8.17
C HIS A 32 -12.82 -21.21 -6.65
N ASN A 33 -13.83 -21.77 -5.99
CA ASN A 33 -14.03 -21.61 -4.55
C ASN A 33 -13.76 -22.95 -3.84
N ARG A 34 -13.06 -22.87 -2.68
CA ARG A 34 -12.84 -23.98 -1.75
C ARG A 34 -13.45 -23.62 -0.40
N ILE A 35 -14.35 -24.42 0.09
CA ILE A 35 -15.07 -24.20 1.34
C ILE A 35 -14.83 -25.38 2.28
N LEU A 36 -14.23 -25.11 3.43
CA LEU A 36 -14.03 -26.09 4.48
C LEU A 36 -15.04 -25.86 5.61
N PHE A 37 -15.89 -26.83 5.86
CA PHE A 37 -16.66 -26.85 7.09
C PHE A 37 -15.76 -27.34 8.23
N LEU A 38 -15.69 -26.56 9.30
CA LEU A 38 -15.04 -26.94 10.55
C LEU A 38 -16.13 -27.12 11.60
N LEU A 39 -16.46 -28.39 11.88
CA LEU A 39 -17.60 -28.75 12.72
C LEU A 39 -17.18 -29.15 14.11
N ASP A 40 -17.83 -28.56 15.08
CA ASP A 40 -17.79 -28.97 16.48
C ASP A 40 -18.59 -30.27 16.68
N ALA A 41 -17.93 -31.28 17.23
CA ALA A 41 -18.55 -32.49 17.71
C ALA A 41 -18.07 -32.80 19.13
N SER A 42 -17.87 -31.76 19.95
CA SER A 42 -17.58 -31.89 21.37
C SER A 42 -18.78 -32.37 22.17
N GLY A 43 -18.55 -32.66 23.44
CA GLY A 43 -19.59 -33.23 24.30
C GLY A 43 -20.82 -32.36 24.51
N SER A 44 -20.68 -31.01 24.46
CA SER A 44 -21.76 -30.03 24.57
C SER A 44 -22.75 -30.08 23.43
N MET A 45 -22.29 -30.49 22.25
CA MET A 45 -23.12 -30.64 21.05
C MET A 45 -24.22 -31.71 21.19
N LYS A 46 -24.17 -32.56 22.24
CA LYS A 46 -25.29 -33.48 22.61
C LYS A 46 -26.43 -32.78 23.33
N GLU A 47 -26.18 -31.59 23.84
CA GLU A 47 -27.23 -30.86 24.55
C GLU A 47 -28.40 -30.53 23.62
N LYS A 48 -29.60 -30.61 24.18
CA LYS A 48 -30.80 -30.23 23.45
C LYS A 48 -30.94 -28.72 23.35
N TRP A 49 -31.29 -28.31 22.15
CA TRP A 49 -31.74 -26.95 21.83
C TRP A 49 -33.09 -27.05 21.12
N ASN A 50 -34.15 -26.72 21.81
CA ASN A 50 -35.51 -27.08 21.43
C ASN A 50 -35.72 -28.62 21.39
N ASP A 51 -36.27 -29.15 20.31
CA ASP A 51 -36.59 -30.56 20.19
C ASP A 51 -35.42 -31.45 19.69
N LYS A 52 -34.33 -30.84 19.17
CA LYS A 52 -33.17 -31.54 18.61
C LYS A 52 -31.91 -31.25 19.43
N THR A 53 -30.88 -32.08 19.27
CA THR A 53 -29.56 -31.76 19.78
C THR A 53 -28.90 -30.67 18.90
N LYS A 54 -27.98 -29.90 19.48
CA LYS A 54 -27.19 -28.90 18.74
C LYS A 54 -26.47 -29.57 17.55
N TYR A 55 -25.99 -30.81 17.71
CA TYR A 55 -25.37 -31.56 16.64
C TYR A 55 -26.32 -31.90 15.48
N GLU A 56 -27.55 -32.33 15.80
CA GLU A 56 -28.59 -32.59 14.77
C GLU A 56 -28.88 -31.34 13.96
N ILE A 57 -29.02 -30.20 14.63
CA ILE A 57 -29.23 -28.90 13.97
C ILE A 57 -28.02 -28.53 13.10
N SER A 58 -26.79 -28.73 13.58
CA SER A 58 -25.57 -28.49 12.81
C SER A 58 -25.50 -29.35 11.55
N LYS A 59 -25.89 -30.62 11.64
CA LYS A 59 -25.95 -31.52 10.48
C LYS A 59 -26.92 -31.01 9.43
N GLU A 60 -28.14 -30.69 9.83
CA GLU A 60 -29.16 -30.16 8.91
C GLU A 60 -28.67 -28.87 8.25
N LEU A 61 -28.08 -27.95 9.02
CA LEU A 61 -27.47 -26.75 8.51
C LEU A 61 -26.40 -27.03 7.44
N ILE A 62 -25.46 -27.91 7.74
CA ILE A 62 -24.39 -28.26 6.80
C ILE A 62 -24.98 -28.94 5.54
N TYR A 63 -25.99 -29.78 5.67
CA TYR A 63 -26.65 -30.41 4.51
C TYR A 63 -27.21 -29.36 3.58
N HIS A 64 -27.99 -28.41 4.11
CA HIS A 64 -28.55 -27.30 3.35
C HIS A 64 -27.49 -26.39 2.72
N LEU A 65 -26.42 -26.07 3.49
CA LEU A 65 -25.32 -25.25 2.98
C LEU A 65 -24.58 -25.93 1.85
N VAL A 66 -24.23 -27.22 1.99
CA VAL A 66 -23.49 -27.96 0.94
C VAL A 66 -24.34 -28.08 -0.32
N ASP A 67 -25.63 -28.40 -0.20
CA ASP A 67 -26.54 -28.49 -1.34
C ASP A 67 -26.70 -27.13 -2.02
N SER A 68 -26.86 -26.04 -1.25
CA SER A 68 -26.98 -24.68 -1.80
C SER A 68 -25.68 -24.23 -2.50
N LEU A 69 -24.51 -24.49 -1.89
CA LEU A 69 -23.22 -24.12 -2.44
C LEU A 69 -22.96 -24.84 -3.78
N GLN A 70 -23.21 -26.16 -3.85
CA GLN A 70 -23.00 -26.95 -5.07
C GLN A 70 -24.03 -26.66 -6.15
N THR A 71 -25.25 -26.28 -5.79
CA THR A 71 -26.27 -25.81 -6.73
C THR A 71 -25.91 -24.45 -7.31
N ALA A 72 -25.46 -23.52 -6.48
CA ALA A 72 -25.10 -22.16 -6.90
C ALA A 72 -23.79 -22.13 -7.69
N SER A 73 -22.84 -23.02 -7.39
CA SER A 73 -21.56 -23.14 -8.10
C SER A 73 -21.11 -24.59 -8.19
N PRO A 74 -21.37 -25.27 -9.33
CA PRO A 74 -20.96 -26.69 -9.54
C PRO A 74 -19.44 -26.90 -9.44
N GLU A 75 -18.65 -25.84 -9.61
CA GLU A 75 -17.19 -25.88 -9.51
C GLU A 75 -16.65 -25.75 -8.08
N VAL A 76 -17.53 -25.50 -7.08
CA VAL A 76 -17.10 -25.37 -5.68
C VAL A 76 -16.56 -26.70 -5.15
N GLU A 77 -15.40 -26.65 -4.54
CA GLU A 77 -14.83 -27.77 -3.80
C GLU A 77 -15.16 -27.63 -2.32
N VAL A 78 -15.82 -28.64 -1.76
CA VAL A 78 -16.21 -28.66 -0.36
C VAL A 78 -15.43 -29.75 0.39
N GLY A 79 -14.91 -29.39 1.56
CA GLY A 79 -14.29 -30.33 2.51
C GLY A 79 -14.94 -30.23 3.89
N ILE A 80 -14.73 -31.22 4.74
CA ILE A 80 -15.16 -31.18 6.13
C ILE A 80 -14.08 -31.69 7.08
N ARG A 81 -13.73 -30.85 8.05
CA ARG A 81 -12.91 -31.19 9.22
C ARG A 81 -13.80 -31.17 10.45
N ILE A 82 -13.64 -32.18 11.32
CA ILE A 82 -14.45 -32.33 12.53
C ILE A 82 -13.48 -32.42 13.73
N TYR A 83 -13.85 -31.79 14.82
CA TYR A 83 -13.10 -31.91 16.08
C TYR A 83 -14.01 -32.37 17.22
N GLY A 84 -13.38 -32.94 18.28
CA GLY A 84 -14.10 -33.42 19.47
C GLY A 84 -14.95 -34.67 19.26
N HIS A 85 -14.63 -35.55 18.29
CA HIS A 85 -15.43 -36.72 18.00
C HIS A 85 -14.69 -38.04 18.13
N GLN A 86 -13.36 -38.06 18.11
CA GLN A 86 -12.57 -39.28 18.10
C GLN A 86 -12.35 -39.87 19.52
N TYR A 87 -12.30 -38.98 20.53
CA TYR A 87 -11.99 -39.38 21.90
C TYR A 87 -13.05 -38.88 22.86
N PRO A 88 -13.50 -39.75 23.85
CA PRO A 88 -14.45 -39.28 24.83
C PRO A 88 -13.82 -38.24 25.78
N ARG A 89 -14.67 -37.37 26.32
CA ARG A 89 -14.26 -36.25 27.19
C ARG A 89 -13.33 -36.68 28.36
N ALA A 90 -13.51 -37.89 28.87
CA ALA A 90 -12.67 -38.45 29.95
C ALA A 90 -11.18 -38.56 29.57
N VAL A 91 -10.83 -38.59 28.28
CA VAL A 91 -9.43 -38.74 27.80
C VAL A 91 -8.71 -37.38 27.75
N HIS A 92 -9.39 -36.25 27.87
CA HIS A 92 -8.79 -34.90 27.78
C HIS A 92 -7.90 -34.70 26.54
N ASN A 93 -8.35 -35.12 25.37
CA ASN A 93 -7.55 -34.98 24.16
C ASN A 93 -7.79 -33.67 23.44
N CYS A 94 -6.82 -32.76 23.54
CA CYS A 94 -6.83 -31.45 22.86
C CYS A 94 -6.22 -31.48 21.45
N THR A 95 -5.90 -32.66 20.90
CA THR A 95 -5.44 -32.83 19.52
C THR A 95 -6.50 -33.50 18.63
N ASP A 96 -7.71 -33.66 19.14
CA ASP A 96 -8.82 -34.29 18.44
C ASP A 96 -9.40 -33.38 17.34
N SER A 97 -8.75 -33.36 16.19
CA SER A 97 -9.17 -32.62 14.99
C SER A 97 -8.74 -33.41 13.75
N LYS A 98 -9.72 -33.76 12.90
CA LYS A 98 -9.47 -34.64 11.74
C LYS A 98 -10.21 -34.16 10.49
N LEU A 99 -9.50 -34.12 9.35
CA LEU A 99 -10.11 -33.92 8.03
C LEU A 99 -10.82 -35.24 7.64
N GLU A 100 -12.14 -35.25 7.76
CA GLU A 100 -12.94 -36.45 7.45
C GLU A 100 -13.21 -36.57 5.95
N ILE A 101 -13.45 -35.47 5.26
CA ILE A 101 -13.64 -35.45 3.80
C ILE A 101 -12.72 -34.35 3.22
N PRO A 102 -11.76 -34.71 2.36
CA PRO A 102 -10.95 -33.73 1.65
C PRO A 102 -11.77 -32.96 0.62
N PHE A 103 -11.22 -31.83 0.16
CA PHE A 103 -11.85 -31.00 -0.87
C PHE A 103 -12.17 -31.80 -2.14
N ALA A 104 -13.42 -31.74 -2.55
CA ALA A 104 -13.88 -32.30 -3.81
C ALA A 104 -15.17 -31.62 -4.28
N LYS A 105 -15.41 -31.69 -5.59
CA LYS A 105 -16.69 -31.30 -6.19
C LYS A 105 -17.70 -32.42 -5.99
N ASN A 106 -18.99 -32.09 -5.96
CA ASN A 106 -20.08 -33.06 -5.92
C ASN A 106 -19.97 -34.11 -4.82
N ASN A 107 -19.51 -33.72 -3.63
CA ASN A 107 -19.31 -34.65 -2.52
C ASN A 107 -20.34 -34.53 -1.38
N ALA A 108 -21.47 -33.87 -1.64
CA ALA A 108 -22.53 -33.63 -0.65
C ALA A 108 -23.01 -34.95 0.02
N GLU A 109 -23.29 -35.99 -0.77
CA GLU A 109 -23.74 -37.27 -0.22
C GLU A 109 -22.68 -37.95 0.67
N LYS A 110 -21.40 -37.83 0.33
CA LYS A 110 -20.32 -38.36 1.16
C LYS A 110 -20.24 -37.63 2.50
N ILE A 111 -20.39 -36.29 2.49
CA ILE A 111 -20.41 -35.47 3.68
C ILE A 111 -21.58 -35.87 4.58
N LYS A 112 -22.81 -36.04 4.03
CA LYS A 112 -23.99 -36.48 4.78
C LYS A 112 -23.73 -37.83 5.44
N GLN A 113 -23.24 -38.82 4.68
CA GLN A 113 -22.95 -40.15 5.19
C GLN A 113 -21.89 -40.18 6.32
N VAL A 114 -20.92 -39.28 6.29
CA VAL A 114 -19.91 -39.15 7.37
C VAL A 114 -20.55 -38.53 8.60
N LEU A 115 -21.28 -37.43 8.44
CA LEU A 115 -21.93 -36.73 9.54
C LEU A 115 -22.94 -37.61 10.30
N ASP A 116 -23.66 -38.50 9.58
CA ASP A 116 -24.62 -39.41 10.19
C ASP A 116 -23.94 -40.47 11.12
N LYS A 117 -22.65 -40.72 10.94
CA LYS A 117 -21.89 -41.69 11.72
C LYS A 117 -21.15 -41.07 12.94
N ILE A 118 -21.01 -39.74 12.94
CA ILE A 118 -20.29 -39.04 14.02
C ILE A 118 -21.14 -38.98 15.27
N THR A 119 -20.48 -39.21 16.41
CA THR A 119 -21.05 -39.05 17.73
C THR A 119 -20.25 -38.00 18.49
N PRO A 120 -20.83 -36.83 18.84
CA PRO A 120 -20.15 -35.83 19.64
C PRO A 120 -19.74 -36.41 20.99
N GLN A 121 -18.50 -36.15 21.49
CA GLN A 121 -18.09 -36.73 22.76
C GLN A 121 -16.87 -36.09 23.45
N GLY A 122 -16.06 -35.31 22.72
CA GLY A 122 -14.74 -34.89 23.18
C GLY A 122 -14.66 -33.46 23.73
N TYR A 123 -13.46 -32.91 23.63
CA TYR A 123 -13.11 -31.53 23.95
C TYR A 123 -13.28 -30.59 22.73
N THR A 124 -13.11 -29.29 22.95
CA THR A 124 -13.35 -28.23 21.96
C THR A 124 -12.03 -27.51 21.60
N PRO A 125 -11.10 -28.10 20.80
CA PRO A 125 -9.83 -27.50 20.40
C PRO A 125 -9.98 -26.61 19.16
N ILE A 126 -10.66 -25.47 19.26
CA ILE A 126 -10.95 -24.59 18.12
C ILE A 126 -9.66 -24.01 17.52
N ALA A 127 -8.77 -23.49 18.37
CA ALA A 127 -7.53 -22.86 17.92
C ALA A 127 -6.64 -23.86 17.14
N LEU A 128 -6.44 -25.06 17.69
CA LEU A 128 -5.72 -26.13 16.99
C LEU A 128 -6.41 -26.49 15.68
N SER A 129 -7.73 -26.62 15.71
CA SER A 129 -8.50 -27.04 14.53
C SER A 129 -8.45 -26.02 13.40
N LEU A 130 -8.42 -24.71 13.71
CA LEU A 130 -8.16 -23.66 12.74
C LEU A 130 -6.75 -23.77 12.13
N LEU A 131 -5.71 -24.03 12.93
CA LEU A 131 -4.35 -24.22 12.45
C LEU A 131 -4.20 -25.47 11.56
N GLU A 132 -4.87 -26.56 11.92
CA GLU A 132 -4.91 -27.77 11.08
C GLU A 132 -5.71 -27.55 9.80
N ALA A 133 -6.84 -26.83 9.87
CA ALA A 133 -7.62 -26.44 8.70
C ALA A 133 -6.79 -25.65 7.68
N ALA A 134 -5.84 -24.82 8.16
CA ALA A 134 -4.91 -24.11 7.28
C ALA A 134 -3.99 -25.03 6.47
N LYS A 135 -3.71 -26.25 6.97
CA LYS A 135 -2.89 -27.23 6.27
C LYS A 135 -3.67 -28.04 5.23
N ASP A 136 -5.00 -28.07 5.36
CA ASP A 136 -5.87 -28.78 4.42
C ASP A 136 -5.95 -28.07 3.08
N PHE A 137 -5.76 -26.75 3.03
CA PHE A 137 -5.72 -25.99 1.79
C PHE A 137 -4.36 -26.15 1.12
N SER A 138 -4.32 -26.71 -0.08
CA SER A 138 -3.12 -26.67 -0.92
C SER A 138 -2.84 -25.24 -1.36
N TYR A 139 -1.55 -24.92 -1.54
CA TYR A 139 -1.16 -23.60 -2.07
C TYR A 139 -1.71 -23.42 -3.47
N ASP A 140 -2.67 -22.52 -3.60
CA ASP A 140 -3.29 -22.14 -4.86
C ASP A 140 -3.66 -20.66 -4.80
N THR A 141 -2.96 -19.85 -5.57
CA THR A 141 -3.15 -18.40 -5.62
C THR A 141 -4.42 -17.99 -6.38
N THR A 142 -5.08 -18.94 -7.06
CA THR A 142 -6.27 -18.70 -7.86
C THR A 142 -7.56 -19.14 -7.17
N ALA A 143 -7.46 -19.84 -6.04
CA ALA A 143 -8.62 -20.29 -5.28
C ALA A 143 -9.08 -19.23 -4.27
N LEU A 144 -10.38 -19.03 -4.16
CA LEU A 144 -11.00 -18.34 -3.04
C LEU A 144 -11.29 -19.36 -1.94
N ASN A 145 -10.55 -19.28 -0.85
CA ASN A 145 -10.66 -20.21 0.27
C ASN A 145 -11.53 -19.63 1.39
N ALA A 146 -12.46 -20.42 1.92
CA ALA A 146 -13.28 -20.03 3.06
C ALA A 146 -13.36 -21.18 4.09
N ILE A 147 -13.42 -20.81 5.37
CA ILE A 147 -13.75 -21.73 6.47
C ILE A 147 -15.10 -21.32 7.03
N ILE A 148 -15.99 -22.28 7.19
CA ILE A 148 -17.25 -22.12 7.90
C ILE A 148 -17.14 -22.92 9.19
N LEU A 149 -16.98 -22.22 10.33
CA LEU A 149 -16.94 -22.83 11.66
C LEU A 149 -18.35 -22.94 12.22
N VAL A 150 -18.75 -24.15 12.60
CA VAL A 150 -20.01 -24.40 13.29
C VAL A 150 -19.69 -24.91 14.68
N THR A 151 -20.07 -24.16 15.73
CA THR A 151 -19.75 -24.45 17.13
C THR A 151 -20.85 -23.98 18.07
N ASP A 152 -20.94 -24.57 19.26
CA ASP A 152 -21.85 -24.16 20.34
C ASP A 152 -21.13 -23.60 21.56
N GLY A 153 -19.80 -23.49 21.52
CA GLY A 153 -19.06 -23.16 22.73
C GLY A 153 -17.69 -22.52 22.52
N GLU A 154 -17.01 -22.43 23.63
CA GLU A 154 -15.72 -21.80 23.80
C GLU A 154 -14.58 -22.78 23.56
N GLU A 155 -13.38 -22.23 23.33
CA GLU A 155 -12.11 -22.98 23.38
C GLU A 155 -11.93 -23.62 24.77
N MET A 156 -11.70 -24.93 24.78
CA MET A 156 -11.51 -25.69 26.05
C MET A 156 -10.09 -26.25 26.22
N CYS A 157 -9.16 -25.90 25.31
CA CYS A 157 -7.84 -26.53 25.20
C CYS A 157 -6.69 -25.52 25.23
N ASP A 158 -6.75 -24.52 26.08
CA ASP A 158 -5.68 -23.51 26.28
C ASP A 158 -5.21 -22.78 24.99
N GLY A 159 -5.87 -23.00 23.86
CA GLY A 159 -5.58 -22.33 22.60
C GLY A 159 -6.23 -20.94 22.53
N ASN A 160 -5.66 -20.05 21.73
CA ASN A 160 -6.29 -18.75 21.42
C ASN A 160 -6.75 -18.75 19.96
N PRO A 161 -8.08 -18.79 19.67
CA PRO A 161 -8.59 -18.75 18.30
C PRO A 161 -8.19 -17.50 17.52
N CYS A 162 -8.02 -16.34 18.19
CA CYS A 162 -7.54 -15.11 17.56
C CYS A 162 -6.12 -15.23 17.05
N ASP A 163 -5.23 -15.85 17.84
CA ASP A 163 -3.84 -16.05 17.43
C ASP A 163 -3.73 -17.09 16.32
N ALA A 164 -4.55 -18.15 16.36
CA ALA A 164 -4.67 -19.09 15.26
C ALA A 164 -5.08 -18.39 13.96
N THR A 165 -6.05 -17.49 14.01
CA THR A 165 -6.50 -16.71 12.83
C THR A 165 -5.39 -15.79 12.32
N LYS A 166 -4.61 -15.15 13.17
CA LYS A 166 -3.43 -14.35 12.74
C LYS A 166 -2.41 -15.21 12.00
N GLU A 167 -2.16 -16.45 12.46
CA GLU A 167 -1.25 -17.38 11.77
C GLU A 167 -1.80 -17.81 10.40
N LEU A 168 -3.12 -17.99 10.26
CA LEU A 168 -3.78 -18.23 8.97
C LEU A 168 -3.51 -17.07 7.98
N ILE A 169 -3.70 -15.83 8.44
CA ILE A 169 -3.45 -14.62 7.65
C ILE A 169 -1.97 -14.53 7.24
N LYS A 170 -1.02 -14.76 8.16
CA LYS A 170 0.44 -14.75 7.87
C LYS A 170 0.83 -15.75 6.79
N LYS A 171 0.20 -16.91 6.74
CA LYS A 171 0.45 -17.95 5.74
C LYS A 171 -0.10 -17.59 4.35
N ARG A 172 -0.63 -16.40 4.16
CA ARG A 172 -1.27 -15.93 2.91
C ARG A 172 -2.42 -16.81 2.44
N ILE A 173 -3.05 -17.52 3.35
CA ILE A 173 -4.26 -18.27 3.08
C ILE A 173 -5.39 -17.26 3.17
N ALA A 174 -6.14 -17.10 2.09
CA ALA A 174 -7.28 -16.20 2.00
C ALA A 174 -8.48 -16.76 2.78
N ILE A 175 -8.32 -16.97 4.09
CA ILE A 175 -9.33 -17.57 4.93
C ILE A 175 -9.84 -16.52 5.91
N LYS A 176 -11.11 -16.19 5.78
CA LYS A 176 -11.83 -15.46 6.82
C LYS A 176 -12.95 -16.37 7.31
N PRO A 177 -12.84 -16.94 8.52
CA PRO A 177 -13.85 -17.85 9.04
C PRO A 177 -15.22 -17.18 9.12
N PHE A 178 -16.26 -17.92 8.75
CA PHE A 178 -17.65 -17.63 9.08
C PHE A 178 -18.00 -18.50 10.30
N ILE A 179 -18.49 -17.88 11.35
CA ILE A 179 -18.81 -18.57 12.61
C ILE A 179 -20.32 -18.67 12.74
N ILE A 180 -20.84 -19.87 12.79
CA ILE A 180 -22.25 -20.15 13.04
C ILE A 180 -22.39 -20.64 14.47
N GLY A 181 -22.88 -19.77 15.32
CA GLY A 181 -23.10 -20.06 16.73
C GLY A 181 -24.45 -20.69 16.98
N LEU A 182 -24.46 -21.72 17.78
CA LEU A 182 -25.65 -22.45 18.23
C LEU A 182 -25.92 -22.15 19.69
N ASN A 183 -26.70 -21.10 19.95
CA ASN A 183 -27.04 -20.66 21.31
C ASN A 183 -25.78 -20.30 22.16
N ILE A 184 -24.83 -19.59 21.57
CA ILE A 184 -23.62 -19.14 22.27
C ILE A 184 -23.95 -17.94 23.18
N ALA A 185 -23.37 -17.90 24.37
CA ALA A 185 -23.49 -16.79 25.31
C ALA A 185 -22.86 -15.50 24.73
N LYS A 186 -23.42 -14.34 25.06
CA LYS A 186 -23.01 -13.06 24.44
C LYS A 186 -21.58 -12.64 24.73
N ASP A 187 -21.03 -13.01 25.87
CA ASP A 187 -19.64 -12.81 26.27
C ASP A 187 -18.68 -13.58 25.39
N VAL A 188 -19.01 -14.82 25.06
CA VAL A 188 -18.25 -15.67 24.15
C VAL A 188 -18.24 -15.16 22.72
N VAL A 189 -19.32 -14.54 22.24
CA VAL A 189 -19.41 -13.94 20.92
C VAL A 189 -18.36 -12.83 20.73
N ILE A 190 -18.03 -12.09 21.79
CA ILE A 190 -17.04 -11.02 21.75
C ILE A 190 -15.64 -11.60 21.43
N ASP A 191 -15.33 -12.75 21.99
CA ASP A 191 -14.03 -13.42 21.77
C ASP A 191 -13.87 -13.97 20.36
N PHE A 192 -14.96 -14.23 19.65
CA PHE A 192 -14.91 -14.70 18.27
C PHE A 192 -14.83 -13.60 17.19
N ASN A 193 -15.04 -12.33 17.54
CA ASN A 193 -14.98 -11.23 16.57
C ASN A 193 -13.63 -11.10 15.84
N CYS A 194 -12.54 -11.55 16.46
CA CYS A 194 -11.22 -11.61 15.85
C CYS A 194 -11.05 -12.79 14.88
N VAL A 195 -11.88 -13.83 15.00
CA VAL A 195 -11.77 -15.05 14.20
C VAL A 195 -12.51 -14.90 12.87
N GLY A 196 -13.71 -14.34 12.88
CA GLY A 196 -14.51 -14.19 11.66
C GLY A 196 -15.86 -13.51 11.86
N ASN A 197 -16.66 -13.54 10.81
CA ASN A 197 -18.03 -13.01 10.86
C ASN A 197 -18.94 -13.97 11.66
N TYR A 198 -19.55 -13.48 12.72
CA TYR A 198 -20.43 -14.27 13.57
C TYR A 198 -21.89 -14.21 13.08
N TYR A 199 -22.52 -15.37 13.02
CA TYR A 199 -23.94 -15.54 12.67
C TYR A 199 -24.62 -16.38 13.75
N ASP A 200 -25.72 -15.89 14.26
CA ASP A 200 -26.49 -16.58 15.31
C ASP A 200 -27.65 -17.35 14.68
N ALA A 201 -27.67 -18.63 14.86
CA ALA A 201 -28.69 -19.54 14.32
C ALA A 201 -29.85 -19.74 15.32
N LYS A 202 -30.52 -18.67 15.78
CA LYS A 202 -31.51 -18.70 16.87
C LYS A 202 -32.82 -19.37 16.57
N ASP A 203 -33.28 -19.30 15.32
CA ASP A 203 -34.61 -19.78 14.90
C ASP A 203 -34.62 -20.13 13.39
N GLU A 204 -35.67 -20.83 12.97
CA GLU A 204 -35.87 -21.27 11.56
C GLU A 204 -35.88 -20.09 10.56
N ASN A 205 -36.45 -18.93 10.94
CA ASN A 205 -36.47 -17.75 10.06
C ASN A 205 -35.10 -17.08 9.93
N SER A 206 -34.24 -17.23 10.92
CA SER A 206 -32.85 -16.78 10.85
C SER A 206 -32.02 -17.72 10.00
N PHE A 207 -32.40 -18.98 9.90
CA PHE A 207 -31.69 -20.03 9.20
C PHE A 207 -31.61 -19.79 7.67
N ASP A 208 -32.72 -19.48 7.02
CA ASP A 208 -32.76 -19.19 5.58
C ASP A 208 -31.95 -17.94 5.22
N ARG A 209 -32.03 -16.90 6.06
CA ARG A 209 -31.20 -15.69 5.89
C ARG A 209 -29.71 -15.99 6.07
N LEU A 210 -29.38 -16.83 7.05
CA LEU A 210 -28.02 -17.26 7.32
C LEU A 210 -27.47 -18.08 6.14
N LEU A 211 -28.21 -19.06 5.67
CA LEU A 211 -27.87 -19.88 4.49
C LEU A 211 -27.55 -18.99 3.29
N LYS A 212 -28.45 -18.06 2.97
CA LYS A 212 -28.27 -17.12 1.87
C LYS A 212 -27.03 -16.23 2.06
N ASN A 213 -26.87 -15.64 3.23
CA ASN A 213 -25.74 -14.73 3.52
C ASN A 213 -24.41 -15.47 3.45
N VAL A 214 -24.30 -16.64 4.07
CA VAL A 214 -23.06 -17.43 4.08
C VAL A 214 -22.74 -17.93 2.67
N THR A 215 -23.73 -18.47 1.94
CA THR A 215 -23.55 -18.93 0.57
C THR A 215 -23.11 -17.79 -0.35
N ASP A 216 -23.80 -16.65 -0.29
CA ASP A 216 -23.47 -15.46 -1.08
C ASP A 216 -22.06 -14.97 -0.79
N GLN A 217 -21.67 -14.84 0.47
CA GLN A 217 -20.34 -14.36 0.85
C GLN A 217 -19.22 -15.38 0.58
N ALA A 218 -19.50 -16.68 0.69
CA ALA A 218 -18.53 -17.73 0.40
C ALA A 218 -18.26 -17.89 -1.10
N LEU A 219 -19.25 -17.63 -1.96
CA LEU A 219 -19.14 -17.78 -3.40
C LEU A 219 -18.85 -16.49 -4.16
N LYS A 220 -19.23 -15.32 -3.62
CA LYS A 220 -19.02 -14.03 -4.30
C LYS A 220 -17.59 -13.53 -4.12
N ASN A 221 -17.07 -13.01 -5.22
CA ASN A 221 -15.78 -12.32 -5.19
C ASN A 221 -15.87 -11.02 -4.39
N THR A 222 -14.87 -10.77 -3.58
CA THR A 222 -14.72 -9.47 -2.92
C THR A 222 -14.09 -8.49 -3.89
N THR A 223 -14.70 -7.33 -4.02
CA THR A 223 -14.17 -6.26 -4.85
C THR A 223 -13.94 -5.00 -4.03
N LEU A 224 -12.98 -4.20 -4.49
CA LEU A 224 -12.58 -2.93 -3.91
C LEU A 224 -12.68 -1.84 -4.98
N GLN A 225 -13.30 -0.73 -4.62
CA GLN A 225 -13.27 0.52 -5.37
C GLN A 225 -12.70 1.62 -4.46
N ILE A 226 -11.68 2.32 -4.94
CA ILE A 226 -11.10 3.46 -4.23
C ILE A 226 -11.66 4.73 -4.87
N ASN A 227 -12.34 5.54 -4.07
CA ASN A 227 -12.87 6.82 -4.51
C ASN A 227 -11.91 7.93 -4.07
N LEU A 228 -11.12 8.48 -5.00
CA LEU A 228 -10.30 9.66 -4.76
C LEU A 228 -11.19 10.89 -4.92
N LEU A 229 -11.55 11.50 -3.79
CA LEU A 229 -12.57 12.55 -3.72
C LEU A 229 -11.98 13.94 -3.90
N ASP A 230 -12.63 14.74 -4.73
CA ASP A 230 -12.42 16.19 -4.85
C ASP A 230 -13.13 16.96 -3.71
N ILE A 231 -13.02 18.29 -3.71
CA ILE A 231 -13.64 19.19 -2.73
C ILE A 231 -15.18 19.08 -2.65
N LYS A 232 -15.80 18.58 -3.73
CA LYS A 232 -17.26 18.35 -3.77
C LYS A 232 -17.66 16.95 -3.35
N ASN A 233 -16.71 16.19 -2.80
CA ASN A 233 -16.86 14.77 -2.46
C ASN A 233 -17.25 13.90 -3.68
N GLN A 234 -16.79 14.27 -4.89
CA GLN A 234 -16.98 13.49 -6.09
C GLN A 234 -15.70 12.71 -6.42
N PRO A 235 -15.79 11.45 -6.86
CA PRO A 235 -14.63 10.61 -7.17
C PRO A 235 -14.03 10.92 -8.55
N THR A 236 -13.64 12.17 -8.77
CA THR A 236 -13.18 12.68 -10.07
C THR A 236 -11.67 12.63 -10.27
N ILE A 237 -10.91 12.40 -9.18
CA ILE A 237 -9.45 12.39 -9.23
C ILE A 237 -8.96 11.02 -9.69
N SER A 238 -8.04 11.01 -10.66
CA SER A 238 -7.53 9.79 -11.29
C SER A 238 -6.08 9.94 -11.78
N ASN A 239 -5.53 8.89 -12.41
CA ASN A 239 -4.16 8.83 -12.95
C ASN A 239 -3.07 9.01 -11.89
N ILE A 240 -3.34 8.59 -10.65
CA ILE A 240 -2.41 8.61 -9.54
C ILE A 240 -2.12 7.16 -9.12
N ALA A 241 -0.85 6.84 -8.93
CA ALA A 241 -0.46 5.53 -8.43
C ALA A 241 -0.86 5.38 -6.95
N PHE A 242 -1.21 4.17 -6.55
CA PHE A 242 -1.43 3.83 -5.16
C PHE A 242 -0.94 2.42 -4.84
N THR A 243 -0.58 2.22 -3.59
CA THR A 243 -0.09 0.94 -3.07
C THR A 243 -0.96 0.49 -1.91
N LEU A 244 -1.33 -0.80 -1.91
CA LEU A 244 -1.89 -1.47 -0.75
C LEU A 244 -0.80 -2.26 -0.03
N TYR A 245 -0.64 -2.00 1.24
CA TYR A 245 0.25 -2.73 2.13
C TYR A 245 -0.55 -3.64 3.05
N ASP A 246 0.06 -4.71 3.48
CA ASP A 246 -0.43 -5.50 4.60
C ASP A 246 -0.24 -4.70 5.90
N HIS A 247 -1.31 -4.42 6.61
CA HIS A 247 -1.29 -3.57 7.80
C HIS A 247 -0.32 -4.06 8.89
N TYR A 248 -0.17 -5.38 9.07
CA TYR A 248 0.62 -5.94 10.16
C TYR A 248 2.10 -6.13 9.82
N SER A 249 2.40 -6.50 8.58
CA SER A 249 3.78 -6.74 8.12
C SER A 249 4.41 -5.56 7.38
N GLY A 250 3.62 -4.59 6.93
CA GLY A 250 4.07 -3.51 6.06
C GLY A 250 4.48 -3.96 4.65
N ALA A 251 4.23 -5.23 4.31
CA ALA A 251 4.61 -5.75 3.00
C ALA A 251 3.68 -5.26 1.89
N ILE A 252 4.26 -4.89 0.75
CA ILE A 252 3.48 -4.51 -0.44
C ILE A 252 2.65 -5.71 -0.91
N LYS A 253 1.35 -5.50 -1.07
CA LYS A 253 0.41 -6.48 -1.62
C LYS A 253 0.06 -6.18 -3.07
N TYR A 254 -0.27 -4.93 -3.38
CA TYR A 254 -0.72 -4.51 -4.70
C TYR A 254 -0.23 -3.11 -5.01
N ASN A 255 0.11 -2.88 -6.28
CA ASN A 255 0.41 -1.56 -6.82
C ASN A 255 -0.49 -1.33 -8.04
N PHE A 256 -1.18 -0.20 -8.08
CA PHE A 256 -2.09 0.14 -9.16
C PHE A 256 -1.93 1.61 -9.55
N ILE A 257 -2.38 1.94 -10.76
CA ILE A 257 -2.65 3.33 -11.15
C ILE A 257 -4.16 3.48 -11.12
N HIS A 258 -4.66 4.42 -10.33
CA HIS A 258 -6.08 4.73 -10.25
C HIS A 258 -6.59 5.26 -11.59
N THR A 259 -7.68 4.68 -12.09
CA THR A 259 -8.31 5.10 -13.34
C THR A 259 -9.82 5.25 -13.15
N LEU A 260 -10.45 5.98 -14.08
CA LEU A 260 -11.90 6.04 -14.23
C LEU A 260 -12.29 5.27 -15.50
N ASN A 261 -13.41 4.56 -15.44
CA ASN A 261 -13.97 3.88 -16.59
C ASN A 261 -14.66 4.87 -17.57
N GLU A 262 -15.23 4.37 -18.66
CA GLU A 262 -15.93 5.18 -19.69
C GLU A 262 -17.12 5.98 -19.14
N GLN A 263 -17.68 5.56 -18.00
CA GLN A 263 -18.77 6.24 -17.31
C GLN A 263 -18.28 7.23 -16.22
N ASN A 264 -16.96 7.49 -16.17
CA ASN A 264 -16.29 8.30 -15.13
C ASN A 264 -16.45 7.77 -13.70
N ASN A 265 -16.61 6.47 -13.53
CA ASN A 265 -16.59 5.83 -12.23
C ASN A 265 -15.21 5.19 -11.98
N PRO A 266 -14.70 5.22 -10.73
CA PRO A 266 -13.48 4.52 -10.38
C PRO A 266 -13.55 3.02 -10.70
N ASP A 267 -12.43 2.46 -11.14
CA ASP A 267 -12.34 1.04 -11.46
C ASP A 267 -12.54 0.16 -10.23
N THR A 268 -13.06 -1.03 -10.49
CA THR A 268 -13.29 -2.07 -9.49
C THR A 268 -12.18 -3.12 -9.56
N LEU A 269 -11.52 -3.36 -8.41
CA LEU A 269 -10.44 -4.32 -8.27
C LEU A 269 -10.93 -5.56 -7.53
N TYR A 270 -10.53 -6.75 -7.99
CA TYR A 270 -10.67 -7.97 -7.20
C TYR A 270 -9.59 -8.01 -6.12
N ILE A 271 -9.98 -8.29 -4.88
CA ILE A 271 -9.08 -8.24 -3.74
C ILE A 271 -9.37 -9.37 -2.76
N ASN A 272 -8.31 -9.84 -2.10
CA ASN A 272 -8.44 -10.82 -1.04
C ASN A 272 -9.07 -10.21 0.22
N PRO A 273 -10.22 -10.69 0.67
CA PRO A 273 -10.90 -10.15 1.85
C PRO A 273 -10.23 -10.51 3.19
N ALA A 274 -9.33 -11.49 3.21
CA ALA A 274 -8.69 -11.96 4.45
C ALA A 274 -7.61 -11.00 4.98
N GLY A 275 -7.23 -9.97 4.19
CA GLY A 275 -6.22 -8.99 4.58
C GLY A 275 -6.82 -7.78 5.28
N THR A 276 -6.07 -7.21 6.22
CA THR A 276 -6.22 -5.81 6.64
C THR A 276 -5.19 -4.99 5.87
N TYR A 277 -5.62 -3.90 5.25
CA TYR A 277 -4.78 -3.15 4.32
C TYR A 277 -4.54 -1.72 4.79
N ASP A 278 -3.35 -1.21 4.47
CA ASP A 278 -3.07 0.22 4.45
C ASP A 278 -2.98 0.67 3.00
N ILE A 279 -3.59 1.79 2.67
CA ILE A 279 -3.53 2.40 1.33
C ILE A 279 -2.65 3.63 1.39
N GLU A 280 -1.70 3.73 0.46
CA GLU A 280 -0.91 4.94 0.20
C GLU A 280 -1.15 5.39 -1.24
N VAL A 281 -1.74 6.58 -1.40
CA VAL A 281 -1.87 7.26 -2.69
C VAL A 281 -0.60 8.10 -2.89
N HIS A 282 0.11 7.89 -4.00
CA HIS A 282 1.39 8.55 -4.30
C HIS A 282 1.19 9.97 -4.85
N SER A 283 0.45 10.79 -4.11
CA SER A 283 0.36 12.25 -4.31
C SER A 283 1.57 12.96 -3.69
N ILE A 284 1.65 14.27 -3.82
CA ILE A 284 2.68 15.10 -3.23
C ILE A 284 2.05 16.06 -2.21
N PRO A 285 2.24 15.87 -0.88
CA PRO A 285 2.74 14.66 -0.22
C PRO A 285 1.83 13.45 -0.37
N PRO A 286 2.31 12.21 -0.07
CA PRO A 286 1.49 11.01 -0.13
C PRO A 286 0.33 11.03 0.87
N VAL A 287 -0.87 10.60 0.42
CA VAL A 287 -2.03 10.45 1.29
C VAL A 287 -2.19 9.00 1.71
N LYS A 288 -2.32 8.76 3.02
CA LYS A 288 -2.41 7.42 3.60
C LYS A 288 -3.72 7.20 4.33
N LYS A 289 -4.26 5.98 4.17
CA LYS A 289 -5.40 5.49 4.93
C LYS A 289 -5.09 4.12 5.51
N TYR A 290 -5.21 3.99 6.81
CA TYR A 290 -4.76 2.82 7.56
C TYR A 290 -5.90 1.91 7.99
N LYS A 291 -5.56 0.63 8.24
CA LYS A 291 -6.42 -0.38 8.86
C LYS A 291 -7.75 -0.57 8.14
N ILE A 292 -7.69 -0.80 6.83
CA ILE A 292 -8.87 -1.05 6.02
C ILE A 292 -9.21 -2.53 6.06
N GLU A 293 -10.35 -2.84 6.62
CA GLU A 293 -10.94 -4.16 6.67
C GLU A 293 -12.04 -4.27 5.61
N LEU A 294 -12.03 -5.35 4.85
CA LEU A 294 -12.96 -5.57 3.75
C LEU A 294 -14.05 -6.56 4.16
N VAL A 295 -15.28 -6.27 3.76
CA VAL A 295 -16.38 -7.22 3.92
C VAL A 295 -16.32 -8.24 2.79
N ALA A 296 -16.11 -9.51 3.15
CA ALA A 296 -16.00 -10.61 2.20
C ALA A 296 -17.28 -10.75 1.37
N GLY A 297 -17.11 -11.10 0.07
CA GLY A 297 -18.23 -11.33 -0.85
C GLY A 297 -19.03 -10.10 -1.21
N THR A 298 -18.53 -8.88 -0.92
CA THR A 298 -19.21 -7.63 -1.24
C THR A 298 -18.33 -6.69 -2.06
N HIS A 299 -18.97 -5.68 -2.65
CA HIS A 299 -18.29 -4.56 -3.25
C HIS A 299 -17.98 -3.51 -2.16
N ASN A 300 -16.70 -3.31 -1.87
CA ASN A 300 -16.22 -2.37 -0.85
C ASN A 300 -15.81 -1.06 -1.52
N ILE A 301 -16.33 0.06 -1.03
CA ILE A 301 -15.98 1.40 -1.51
C ILE A 301 -15.21 2.14 -0.41
N ILE A 302 -13.99 2.57 -0.74
CA ILE A 302 -13.09 3.27 0.18
C ILE A 302 -12.91 4.71 -0.30
N PRO A 303 -13.53 5.70 0.36
CA PRO A 303 -13.31 7.10 0.05
C PRO A 303 -11.98 7.60 0.64
N ILE A 304 -11.23 8.37 -0.15
CA ILE A 304 -9.98 9.05 0.24
C ILE A 304 -10.08 10.49 -0.24
N GLU A 305 -10.05 11.44 0.68
CA GLU A 305 -10.05 12.85 0.37
C GLU A 305 -8.71 13.27 -0.25
N MET A 306 -8.78 13.96 -1.38
CA MET A 306 -7.62 14.40 -2.16
C MET A 306 -7.75 15.90 -2.46
N PRO A 307 -7.47 16.78 -1.48
CA PRO A 307 -7.56 18.23 -1.68
C PRO A 307 -6.39 18.74 -2.54
N ILE A 308 -6.45 18.50 -3.83
CA ILE A 308 -5.39 18.82 -4.81
C ILE A 308 -5.49 20.28 -5.26
N GLY A 309 -4.34 20.97 -5.24
CA GLY A 309 -4.07 22.22 -5.93
C GLY A 309 -2.89 22.09 -6.87
N TYR A 310 -2.54 23.15 -7.57
CA TYR A 310 -1.44 23.16 -8.54
C TYR A 310 -0.42 24.22 -8.17
N LEU A 311 0.86 23.88 -8.25
CA LEU A 311 1.98 24.79 -8.06
C LEU A 311 2.75 24.92 -9.37
N LYS A 312 2.72 26.13 -9.93
CA LYS A 312 3.49 26.52 -11.11
C LYS A 312 4.66 27.38 -10.70
N LEU A 313 5.86 26.94 -11.00
CA LEU A 313 7.09 27.72 -10.77
C LEU A 313 7.54 28.35 -12.06
N ALA A 314 7.84 29.64 -12.03
CA ALA A 314 8.23 30.36 -13.25
C ALA A 314 9.31 31.41 -12.96
N MET A 315 9.98 31.87 -14.00
CA MET A 315 10.88 33.02 -13.98
C MET A 315 10.23 34.17 -14.74
N GLU A 316 10.37 35.40 -14.26
CA GLU A 316 9.82 36.59 -14.93
C GLU A 316 10.27 36.67 -16.39
N ASN A 317 9.34 37.09 -17.28
CA ASN A 317 9.58 37.35 -18.72
C ASN A 317 10.18 36.19 -19.52
N LYS A 318 9.88 34.91 -19.15
CA LYS A 318 10.57 33.79 -19.74
C LYS A 318 9.87 33.12 -20.93
N LYS A 319 10.66 32.97 -21.99
CA LYS A 319 10.65 31.85 -22.96
C LYS A 319 12.00 31.11 -22.91
N SER A 320 12.47 30.69 -21.77
CA SER A 320 13.80 30.05 -21.67
C SER A 320 13.70 28.55 -21.46
N ILE A 321 14.69 27.84 -22.03
CA ILE A 321 14.82 26.38 -22.15
C ILE A 321 15.54 25.77 -20.92
N ASP A 322 15.99 26.60 -19.96
CA ASP A 322 16.83 26.10 -18.87
C ASP A 322 15.97 25.45 -17.77
N ASN A 323 16.14 24.16 -17.59
CA ASN A 323 15.57 23.42 -16.47
C ASN A 323 16.37 23.77 -15.21
N ILE A 324 15.77 24.58 -14.33
CA ILE A 324 16.32 24.86 -13.00
C ILE A 324 15.54 23.99 -12.02
N PRO A 325 16.19 23.02 -11.37
CA PRO A 325 15.53 22.21 -10.36
C PRO A 325 15.13 23.07 -9.14
N CYS A 326 13.94 22.82 -8.67
CA CYS A 326 13.38 23.45 -7.47
C CYS A 326 13.10 22.36 -6.43
N VAL A 327 13.72 22.46 -5.26
CA VAL A 327 13.54 21.49 -4.17
C VAL A 327 12.36 21.94 -3.33
N ILE A 328 11.36 21.05 -3.24
CA ILE A 328 10.12 21.28 -2.49
C ILE A 328 10.17 20.47 -1.19
N ARG A 329 9.80 21.10 -0.07
CA ARG A 329 9.62 20.49 1.25
C ARG A 329 8.28 20.91 1.82
N GLU A 330 7.72 20.10 2.69
CA GLU A 330 6.65 20.60 3.55
C GLU A 330 7.18 21.69 4.49
N ALA A 331 6.34 22.65 4.83
CA ALA A 331 6.71 23.69 5.76
C ALA A 331 7.23 23.10 7.07
N TYR A 332 8.33 23.66 7.57
CA TYR A 332 9.03 23.23 8.78
C TYR A 332 9.70 21.83 8.70
N SER A 333 9.68 21.18 7.55
CA SER A 333 10.40 19.92 7.32
C SER A 333 11.77 20.16 6.68
N SER A 334 12.75 19.34 7.07
CA SER A 334 14.06 19.28 6.39
C SER A 334 14.09 18.23 5.25
N GLU A 335 13.12 17.32 5.20
CA GLU A 335 13.04 16.28 4.18
C GLU A 335 12.62 16.85 2.82
N ILE A 336 13.29 16.40 1.78
CA ILE A 336 12.92 16.72 0.40
C ILE A 336 11.69 15.88 0.05
N LEU A 337 10.59 16.59 -0.21
CA LEU A 337 9.35 15.96 -0.62
C LEU A 337 9.35 15.64 -2.13
N TYR A 338 9.78 16.62 -2.93
CA TYR A 338 9.78 16.52 -4.39
C TYR A 338 10.82 17.45 -5.02
N VAL A 339 11.20 17.18 -6.26
CA VAL A 339 12.01 18.09 -7.07
C VAL A 339 11.23 18.39 -8.34
N GLN A 340 10.80 19.64 -8.46
CA GLN A 340 10.03 20.16 -9.60
C GLN A 340 10.94 21.01 -10.48
N ASP A 341 10.86 20.86 -11.78
CA ASP A 341 11.58 21.74 -12.69
C ASP A 341 10.87 23.11 -12.84
N LEU A 342 11.67 24.14 -13.05
CA LEU A 342 11.11 25.46 -13.34
C LEU A 342 10.33 25.41 -14.65
N ASN A 343 9.15 26.04 -14.68
CA ASN A 343 8.13 26.05 -15.70
C ASN A 343 7.18 24.85 -15.72
N ASP A 344 7.39 23.86 -14.90
CA ASP A 344 6.41 22.80 -14.72
C ASP A 344 5.26 23.26 -13.82
N ASN A 345 4.11 22.64 -14.03
CA ASN A 345 2.91 22.84 -13.21
C ASN A 345 2.53 21.47 -12.60
N GLU A 346 2.79 21.32 -11.32
CA GLU A 346 2.64 20.04 -10.63
C GLU A 346 1.49 20.06 -9.61
N ALA A 347 0.89 18.89 -9.42
CA ALA A 347 -0.22 18.70 -8.50
C ALA A 347 0.26 18.42 -7.08
N TYR A 348 -0.22 19.18 -6.10
CA TYR A 348 0.10 19.03 -4.68
C TYR A 348 -1.16 18.88 -3.84
N ILE A 349 -1.07 18.13 -2.78
CA ILE A 349 -2.08 18.19 -1.71
C ILE A 349 -2.00 19.59 -1.08
N ARG A 350 -3.16 20.20 -0.84
CA ARG A 350 -3.30 21.51 -0.20
C ARG A 350 -2.40 21.62 1.04
N GLY A 351 -1.57 22.67 1.10
CA GLY A 351 -0.66 22.87 2.24
C GLY A 351 0.33 24.01 2.04
N ASP A 352 1.20 24.18 3.02
CA ASP A 352 2.30 25.14 3.01
C ASP A 352 3.61 24.42 2.68
N PHE A 353 4.38 24.99 1.74
CA PHE A 353 5.62 24.41 1.26
C PHE A 353 6.77 25.41 1.33
N ASP A 354 7.97 24.91 1.60
CA ASP A 354 9.23 25.62 1.45
C ASP A 354 9.87 25.23 0.12
N ILE A 355 10.25 26.23 -0.68
CA ILE A 355 10.77 26.06 -2.03
C ILE A 355 12.16 26.63 -2.13
N ASP A 356 13.13 25.81 -2.52
CA ASP A 356 14.49 26.22 -2.87
C ASP A 356 14.69 26.15 -4.39
N PHE A 357 14.78 27.27 -5.06
CA PHE A 357 15.21 27.35 -6.43
C PHE A 357 16.74 27.23 -6.48
N LEU A 358 17.24 26.25 -7.22
CA LEU A 358 18.69 26.00 -7.32
C LEU A 358 19.37 26.94 -8.31
N THR A 359 19.05 28.24 -8.17
CA THR A 359 19.71 29.33 -8.86
C THR A 359 21.02 29.70 -8.17
N LEU A 360 21.79 30.61 -8.76
CA LEU A 360 22.97 31.20 -8.16
C LEU A 360 22.73 32.72 -7.97
N PRO A 361 22.68 33.25 -6.73
CA PRO A 361 22.59 32.50 -5.46
C PRO A 361 21.28 31.71 -5.34
N ARG A 362 21.26 30.71 -4.46
CA ARG A 362 20.02 29.96 -4.15
C ARG A 362 18.94 30.91 -3.68
N TYR A 363 17.78 30.81 -4.30
CA TYR A 363 16.60 31.58 -3.94
C TYR A 363 15.61 30.71 -3.17
N THR A 364 15.30 31.10 -1.93
CA THR A 364 14.39 30.34 -1.07
C THR A 364 13.12 31.13 -0.81
N LYS A 365 11.98 30.49 -0.98
CA LYS A 365 10.68 30.98 -0.50
C LYS A 365 10.12 29.99 0.52
N LYS A 366 9.69 30.53 1.65
CA LYS A 366 9.09 29.76 2.73
C LYS A 366 7.59 30.01 2.81
N LEU A 367 6.85 28.99 3.31
CA LEU A 367 5.42 29.08 3.60
C LEU A 367 4.60 29.47 2.36
N VAL A 368 4.90 28.84 1.24
CA VAL A 368 4.13 29.02 0.02
C VAL A 368 2.87 28.16 0.12
N TYR A 369 1.73 28.77 0.32
CA TYR A 369 0.46 28.07 0.41
C TYR A 369 -0.05 27.68 -0.98
N VAL A 370 -0.30 26.39 -1.20
CA VAL A 370 -0.96 25.84 -2.39
C VAL A 370 -2.42 25.59 -2.04
N PRO A 371 -3.34 26.38 -2.61
CA PRO A 371 -4.77 26.24 -2.37
C PRO A 371 -5.37 25.09 -3.18
N GLU A 372 -6.43 24.49 -2.65
CA GLU A 372 -7.20 23.46 -3.31
C GLU A 372 -7.92 23.99 -4.57
N GLU A 373 -8.00 23.16 -5.63
CA GLU A 373 -8.62 23.45 -6.93
C GLU A 373 -8.12 24.72 -7.65
N LYS A 374 -6.99 25.26 -7.23
CA LYS A 374 -6.44 26.48 -7.83
C LYS A 374 -4.98 26.29 -8.18
N GLU A 375 -4.56 27.05 -9.18
CA GLU A 375 -3.15 27.20 -9.51
C GLU A 375 -2.54 28.31 -8.63
N LYS A 376 -1.44 27.98 -7.98
CA LYS A 376 -0.54 28.93 -7.32
C LYS A 376 0.67 29.14 -8.22
N GLU A 377 0.70 30.27 -8.94
CA GLU A 377 1.90 30.65 -9.67
C GLU A 377 2.88 31.37 -8.74
N MET A 378 4.16 30.99 -8.84
CA MET A 378 5.26 31.62 -8.15
C MET A 378 6.36 31.96 -9.15
N THR A 379 6.71 33.24 -9.22
CA THR A 379 7.75 33.76 -10.11
C THR A 379 8.99 34.19 -9.32
N ILE A 380 10.15 33.96 -9.91
CA ILE A 380 11.43 34.51 -9.44
C ILE A 380 12.02 35.49 -10.46
N PRO A 381 12.88 36.44 -10.06
CA PRO A 381 13.53 37.35 -10.97
C PRO A 381 14.38 36.61 -12.01
N LYS A 382 14.42 37.14 -13.24
CA LYS A 382 15.29 36.60 -14.29
C LYS A 382 16.76 36.90 -14.00
N SER A 383 17.62 35.91 -14.25
CA SER A 383 19.05 36.04 -14.09
C SER A 383 19.63 37.06 -15.07
N GLY A 384 20.76 37.68 -14.71
CA GLY A 384 21.66 38.38 -15.63
C GLY A 384 22.93 37.53 -15.83
N LYS A 385 23.68 37.86 -16.88
CA LYS A 385 24.95 37.21 -17.17
C LYS A 385 26.11 38.04 -16.66
N VAL A 386 27.12 37.36 -16.13
CA VAL A 386 28.42 38.00 -15.84
C VAL A 386 29.53 37.26 -16.58
N LEU A 387 30.35 38.03 -17.29
CA LEU A 387 31.52 37.51 -17.99
C LEU A 387 32.78 37.97 -17.26
N PHE A 388 33.51 37.02 -16.71
CA PHE A 388 34.82 37.25 -16.11
C PHE A 388 35.93 37.03 -17.11
N MET A 389 36.88 37.97 -17.16
CA MET A 389 38.06 37.89 -18.06
C MET A 389 39.34 37.81 -17.23
N ASN A 390 40.35 37.15 -17.77
CA ASN A 390 41.66 36.92 -17.12
C ASN A 390 41.57 36.04 -15.85
N VAL A 391 40.67 35.08 -15.82
CA VAL A 391 40.45 34.19 -14.68
C VAL A 391 41.70 33.33 -14.39
N ASP A 392 42.34 32.83 -15.43
CA ASP A 392 43.57 32.02 -15.37
C ASP A 392 44.77 32.71 -14.70
N ALA A 393 44.83 34.04 -14.76
CA ALA A 393 45.87 34.86 -14.18
C ALA A 393 45.67 35.15 -12.67
N SER A 394 44.52 34.74 -12.07
CA SER A 394 44.11 35.09 -10.72
C SER A 394 43.66 33.88 -9.91
N ILE A 395 43.69 34.01 -8.62
CA ILE A 395 42.94 33.19 -7.65
C ILE A 395 41.77 34.07 -7.21
N ALA A 396 40.55 33.64 -7.43
CA ALA A 396 39.38 34.47 -7.19
C ALA A 396 38.15 33.68 -6.73
N SER A 397 37.31 34.30 -5.94
CA SER A 397 36.02 33.76 -5.49
C SER A 397 34.95 34.86 -5.55
N ILE A 398 33.71 34.46 -5.84
CA ILE A 398 32.57 35.36 -5.92
C ILE A 398 31.75 35.27 -4.65
N TYR A 399 31.29 36.40 -4.19
CA TYR A 399 30.45 36.57 -2.99
C TYR A 399 29.18 37.34 -3.33
N GLU A 400 28.06 36.92 -2.79
CA GLU A 400 26.83 37.71 -2.68
C GLU A 400 27.02 38.71 -1.51
N ILE A 401 26.60 39.96 -1.70
CA ILE A 401 26.59 40.94 -0.63
C ILE A 401 25.14 41.14 -0.20
N LYS A 402 24.83 40.67 1.00
CA LYS A 402 23.49 40.79 1.56
C LYS A 402 23.57 41.26 3.01
N LEU A 403 22.86 42.33 3.33
CA LEU A 403 22.87 42.94 4.67
C LEU A 403 24.26 43.26 5.21
N GLY A 404 25.20 43.57 4.31
CA GLY A 404 26.60 43.86 4.70
C GLY A 404 27.51 42.64 4.89
N GLU A 405 26.98 41.44 4.74
CA GLU A 405 27.73 40.20 4.84
C GLU A 405 28.15 39.67 3.45
N PHE A 406 29.31 39.02 3.43
CA PHE A 406 29.87 38.32 2.28
C PHE A 406 29.54 36.85 2.38
N LYS A 407 28.68 36.34 1.47
CA LYS A 407 28.39 34.93 1.34
C LYS A 407 29.05 34.38 0.10
N MET A 408 30.03 33.47 0.29
CA MET A 408 30.70 32.80 -0.85
C MET A 408 29.69 32.03 -1.71
N LEU A 409 29.79 32.23 -3.04
CA LEU A 409 28.91 31.57 -4.00
C LEU A 409 29.65 30.62 -4.93
N TYR A 410 30.85 31.01 -5.36
CA TYR A 410 31.56 30.33 -6.43
C TYR A 410 33.08 30.54 -6.30
N GLU A 411 33.86 29.52 -6.59
CA GLU A 411 35.31 29.58 -6.70
C GLU A 411 35.70 29.26 -8.15
N PHE A 412 36.54 30.13 -8.76
CA PHE A 412 36.88 29.92 -10.18
C PHE A 412 37.74 28.70 -10.41
N ASP A 413 37.45 27.97 -11.47
CA ASP A 413 38.30 26.91 -12.00
C ASP A 413 39.61 27.54 -12.57
N LYS A 414 40.72 27.04 -12.10
CA LYS A 414 42.06 27.58 -12.38
C LYS A 414 42.56 27.46 -13.83
N VAL A 415 41.78 26.86 -14.72
CA VAL A 415 42.19 26.46 -16.09
C VAL A 415 41.61 27.37 -17.19
N LYS A 416 40.53 28.11 -16.91
CA LYS A 416 39.83 28.92 -17.91
C LYS A 416 40.34 30.36 -17.94
N GLU A 417 40.58 30.92 -19.14
CA GLU A 417 40.89 32.33 -19.34
C GLU A 417 39.64 33.19 -19.10
N LYS A 418 38.47 32.68 -19.50
CA LYS A 418 37.18 33.32 -19.34
C LYS A 418 36.20 32.39 -18.66
N ASP A 419 35.36 32.94 -17.80
CA ASP A 419 34.26 32.21 -17.21
C ASP A 419 32.96 33.03 -17.27
N GLU A 420 31.83 32.35 -17.51
CA GLU A 420 30.51 32.97 -17.62
C GLU A 420 29.59 32.33 -16.61
N LEU A 421 28.86 33.16 -15.87
CA LEU A 421 27.88 32.70 -14.89
C LEU A 421 26.56 33.45 -15.09
N GLU A 422 25.46 32.77 -14.80
CA GLU A 422 24.16 33.35 -14.63
C GLU A 422 23.90 33.58 -13.13
N LEU A 423 23.66 34.84 -12.77
CA LEU A 423 23.41 35.25 -11.38
C LEU A 423 22.04 35.95 -11.28
N LEU A 424 21.34 35.73 -10.19
CA LEU A 424 20.16 36.53 -9.89
C LEU A 424 20.51 38.02 -9.74
N PRO A 425 19.57 38.94 -10.00
CA PRO A 425 19.81 40.36 -9.77
C PRO A 425 20.21 40.64 -8.34
N GLY A 426 21.27 41.41 -8.17
CA GLY A 426 21.81 41.69 -6.86
C GLY A 426 23.19 42.36 -6.89
N ARG A 427 23.75 42.62 -5.70
CA ARG A 427 25.09 43.18 -5.53
C ARG A 427 26.07 42.08 -5.15
N TYR A 428 27.20 42.07 -5.82
CA TYR A 428 28.21 41.01 -5.71
C TYR A 428 29.62 41.64 -5.54
N ALA A 429 30.52 40.80 -5.07
CA ALA A 429 31.93 41.10 -5.05
C ALA A 429 32.73 39.91 -5.54
N VAL A 430 33.82 40.18 -6.26
CA VAL A 430 34.85 39.22 -6.50
C VAL A 430 36.09 39.60 -5.66
N VAL A 431 36.53 38.68 -4.84
CA VAL A 431 37.79 38.80 -4.10
C VAL A 431 38.83 38.02 -4.89
N MET A 432 39.87 38.74 -5.36
CA MET A 432 40.85 38.14 -6.26
C MET A 432 42.27 38.54 -5.89
N ARG A 433 43.24 37.71 -6.20
CA ARG A 433 44.65 37.96 -6.14
C ARG A 433 45.36 37.42 -7.38
N PRO A 434 46.20 38.20 -8.07
CA PRO A 434 47.01 37.69 -9.18
C PRO A 434 47.90 36.52 -8.73
N LYS A 435 47.99 35.46 -9.56
CA LYS A 435 48.82 34.29 -9.23
C LYS A 435 50.31 34.66 -9.09
N SER A 436 50.77 35.66 -9.81
CA SER A 436 52.14 36.18 -9.75
C SER A 436 52.45 37.00 -8.52
N ALA A 437 51.40 37.37 -7.77
CA ALA A 437 51.59 38.25 -6.58
C ALA A 437 52.16 37.46 -5.40
N PRO A 438 53.28 37.91 -4.81
CA PRO A 438 53.99 37.14 -3.76
C PRO A 438 53.37 37.27 -2.35
N LYS A 439 52.47 38.22 -2.14
CA LYS A 439 51.89 38.52 -0.81
C LYS A 439 50.41 38.70 -0.84
N THR A 440 49.76 38.49 0.31
CA THR A 440 48.31 38.66 0.54
C THR A 440 47.84 40.10 0.31
N ASP A 441 48.71 41.10 0.57
CA ASP A 441 48.40 42.53 0.39
C ASP A 441 48.04 42.92 -1.05
N PHE A 442 48.31 42.06 -2.02
CA PHE A 442 47.89 42.23 -3.41
C PHE A 442 46.46 41.74 -3.68
N THR A 443 45.73 41.36 -2.66
CA THR A 443 44.31 41.01 -2.79
C THR A 443 43.48 42.26 -3.08
N LYS A 444 42.61 42.15 -4.07
CA LYS A 444 41.64 43.20 -4.47
C LYS A 444 40.23 42.68 -4.32
N THR A 445 39.31 43.60 -4.05
CA THR A 445 37.88 43.35 -4.10
C THR A 445 37.26 44.21 -5.16
N ILE A 446 36.57 43.57 -6.13
CA ILE A 446 35.90 44.25 -7.23
C ILE A 446 34.38 44.09 -6.99
N TYR A 447 33.68 45.17 -6.81
CA TYR A 447 32.23 45.19 -6.64
C TYR A 447 31.52 45.31 -8.01
N PHE A 448 30.44 44.60 -8.18
CA PHE A 448 29.61 44.67 -9.42
C PHE A 448 28.16 44.38 -9.09
N ASP A 449 27.27 44.90 -9.96
CA ASP A 449 25.84 44.66 -9.85
C ASP A 449 25.35 43.85 -11.05
N ILE A 450 24.46 42.91 -10.76
CA ILE A 450 23.75 42.13 -11.79
C ILE A 450 22.35 42.66 -11.91
N GLN A 451 21.94 42.91 -13.15
CA GLN A 451 20.58 43.27 -13.55
C GLN A 451 19.96 42.20 -14.43
N SER A 452 18.66 41.97 -14.28
CA SER A 452 17.95 40.98 -15.10
C SER A 452 18.24 41.18 -16.59
N GLU A 453 18.50 40.10 -17.31
CA GLU A 453 18.69 40.06 -18.78
C GLU A 453 19.89 40.86 -19.31
N LYS A 454 20.71 41.45 -18.44
CA LYS A 454 21.92 42.21 -18.87
C LYS A 454 23.19 41.42 -18.67
N THR A 455 24.18 41.74 -19.49
CA THR A 455 25.54 41.18 -19.34
C THR A 455 26.43 42.19 -18.63
N THR A 456 27.07 41.79 -17.56
CA THR A 456 28.09 42.54 -16.84
C THR A 456 29.47 41.95 -17.11
N ASN A 457 30.44 42.79 -17.47
CA ASN A 457 31.81 42.35 -17.73
C ASN A 457 32.70 42.73 -16.55
N VAL A 458 33.44 41.75 -16.02
CA VAL A 458 34.35 41.94 -14.89
C VAL A 458 35.76 41.44 -15.29
N ASN A 459 36.75 42.34 -15.19
CA ASN A 459 38.14 42.01 -15.54
C ASN A 459 38.94 41.77 -14.26
N LEU A 460 39.58 40.60 -14.17
CA LEU A 460 40.36 40.12 -13.00
C LEU A 460 41.85 40.46 -13.13
N ARG A 461 42.19 41.67 -13.62
CA ARG A 461 43.55 42.18 -13.66
C ARG A 461 43.83 43.32 -12.67
#